data_df32e7f66ff26645b95011b486c3cef6
#
_entry.id   df32e7f66ff26645b95011b486c3cef6
#
_cell.length_a   1.000
_cell.length_b   1.000
_cell.length_c   1.000
_cell.angle_alpha   90.00
_cell.angle_beta   90.00
_cell.angle_gamma   90.00
#
_symmetry.space_group_name_H-M   'P 1'
#
loop_
_entity.id
_entity.type
_entity.pdbx_description
1 polymer ?
#
loop_
_entity_poly.entity_id
_entity_poly.type
_entity_poly.pdbx_seq_one_letter_code
_entity_poly.pdbx_strand_id
1 'polypeptide(L)'
;GAGSTVFARNVLGDCMCTPALCEAEIALYDINEERLKDSEIILGAINKNVNESRATIKTYLGVENRKEALRDADFVVNAIQVGGYDPCTITDFEIPKKYGLRQTIADTLGIGGIMRALRTIPVMEEFARDMEEVCPNTLFLNYTNPMAMLTGYMQRYTKIRTVGLCHSVQVCSEKLLEKLGMEDKLEGRRELIAGINHMGWLLELHDKDGNDLYPEIRRRAAEKNATEKHDDMVRFEYIKHLGYYCTESSEHNAEYNPLFIKSRYPEMIEKYNIPLDEYPRRCVEQIKGWEKEREDILKDGKVTHERSKEYASYIMEAVVTGNPYKIGGNVLNLSLIHISEPTRLDVI
;
A
#
# COMPACT_ATOMS: atom_id res chain seq x y z
N GLY A 1 13.56 1.00 -4.01
CA GLY A 1 12.75 1.80 -4.88
C GLY A 1 12.65 3.27 -4.50
N ALA A 2 13.80 3.94 -4.20
CA ALA A 2 13.77 5.38 -3.90
C ALA A 2 13.26 6.22 -5.09
N GLY A 3 13.34 5.70 -6.30
CA GLY A 3 12.76 6.31 -7.50
C GLY A 3 11.23 6.40 -7.51
N SER A 4 10.53 5.85 -6.53
CA SER A 4 9.13 6.17 -6.26
C SER A 4 9.04 7.51 -5.52
N THR A 5 9.32 8.60 -6.21
CA THR A 5 9.63 9.92 -5.64
C THR A 5 8.55 10.46 -4.69
N VAL A 6 7.27 10.33 -5.07
CA VAL A 6 6.15 10.76 -4.21
C VAL A 6 6.09 9.94 -2.92
N PHE A 7 6.24 8.62 -3.03
CA PHE A 7 6.23 7.73 -1.87
C PHE A 7 7.45 7.95 -0.97
N ALA A 8 8.64 8.05 -1.56
CA ALA A 8 9.87 8.36 -0.84
C ALA A 8 9.77 9.71 -0.10
N ARG A 9 9.20 10.73 -0.76
CA ARG A 9 8.92 12.03 -0.14
C ARG A 9 8.03 11.91 1.08
N ASN A 10 6.92 11.17 0.98
CA ASN A 10 5.99 11.02 2.09
C ASN A 10 6.64 10.31 3.28
N VAL A 11 7.18 9.11 3.07
CA VAL A 11 7.77 8.31 4.16
C VAL A 11 8.99 9.00 4.79
N LEU A 12 9.93 9.44 3.97
CA LEU A 12 11.20 10.00 4.48
C LEU A 12 11.05 11.46 4.91
N GLY A 13 10.15 12.22 4.28
CA GLY A 13 9.75 13.53 4.77
C GLY A 13 9.10 13.46 6.15
N ASP A 14 8.24 12.46 6.38
CA ASP A 14 7.65 12.20 7.70
C ASP A 14 8.73 11.85 8.75
N CYS A 15 9.74 11.07 8.38
CA CYS A 15 10.88 10.79 9.25
C CYS A 15 11.61 12.09 9.64
N MET A 16 11.84 12.98 8.70
CA MET A 16 12.48 14.28 8.95
C MET A 16 11.62 15.21 9.84
N CYS A 17 10.30 15.08 9.81
CA CYS A 17 9.37 15.78 10.69
C CYS A 17 9.23 15.13 12.08
N THR A 18 9.79 13.95 12.29
CA THR A 18 9.63 13.17 13.53
C THR A 18 10.87 13.35 14.42
N PRO A 19 10.77 13.90 15.65
CA PRO A 19 11.93 14.19 16.49
C PRO A 19 12.86 12.99 16.73
N ALA A 20 12.29 11.80 16.89
CA ALA A 20 13.07 10.57 17.12
C ALA A 20 13.80 10.05 15.86
N LEU A 21 13.50 10.56 14.66
CA LEU A 21 14.03 10.10 13.37
C LEU A 21 14.72 11.20 12.57
N CYS A 22 14.65 12.45 13.02
CA CYS A 22 15.09 13.62 12.25
C CYS A 22 16.61 13.68 11.99
N GLU A 23 17.41 12.92 12.73
CA GLU A 23 18.87 12.83 12.56
C GLU A 23 19.31 11.54 11.85
N ALA A 24 18.35 10.78 11.28
CA ALA A 24 18.64 9.49 10.66
C ALA A 24 19.58 9.61 9.45
N GLU A 25 20.37 8.58 9.23
CA GLU A 25 21.04 8.34 7.95
C GLU A 25 20.04 7.68 6.99
N ILE A 26 19.83 8.30 5.84
CA ILE A 26 18.88 7.89 4.82
C ILE A 26 19.63 7.40 3.58
N ALA A 27 19.58 6.10 3.32
CA ALA A 27 20.14 5.47 2.13
C ALA A 27 19.07 5.38 1.03
N LEU A 28 19.21 6.18 -0.01
CA LEU A 28 18.36 6.14 -1.19
C LEU A 28 18.95 5.15 -2.21
N TYR A 29 18.23 4.07 -2.47
CA TYR A 29 18.65 3.07 -3.45
C TYR A 29 17.65 2.94 -4.59
N ASP A 30 18.14 3.00 -5.82
CA ASP A 30 17.37 2.70 -7.05
C ASP A 30 18.29 2.20 -8.18
N ILE A 31 17.69 1.55 -9.18
CA ILE A 31 18.38 1.13 -10.41
C ILE A 31 18.23 2.18 -11.53
N ASN A 32 17.41 3.19 -11.36
CA ASN A 32 17.19 4.28 -12.30
C ASN A 32 17.84 5.57 -11.78
N GLU A 33 18.88 6.03 -12.47
CA GLU A 33 19.68 7.18 -12.08
C GLU A 33 18.88 8.48 -12.01
N GLU A 34 18.06 8.75 -13.02
CA GLU A 34 17.26 10.00 -13.09
C GLU A 34 16.27 10.08 -11.92
N ARG A 35 15.52 9.00 -11.67
CA ARG A 35 14.57 8.93 -10.56
C ARG A 35 15.25 9.01 -9.19
N LEU A 36 16.41 8.38 -9.05
CA LEU A 36 17.18 8.45 -7.81
C LEU A 36 17.61 9.88 -7.53
N LYS A 37 18.08 10.59 -8.57
CA LYS A 37 18.50 11.98 -8.47
C LYS A 37 17.34 12.93 -8.15
N ASP A 38 16.17 12.70 -8.74
CA ASP A 38 14.96 13.48 -8.43
C ASP A 38 14.60 13.33 -6.94
N SER A 39 14.64 12.12 -6.41
CA SER A 39 14.39 11.85 -4.99
C SER A 39 15.43 12.51 -4.08
N GLU A 40 16.71 12.48 -4.46
CA GLU A 40 17.78 13.15 -3.73
C GLU A 40 17.55 14.65 -3.65
N ILE A 41 17.19 15.30 -4.76
CA ILE A 41 16.93 16.75 -4.82
C ILE A 41 15.74 17.11 -3.93
N ILE A 42 14.64 16.38 -4.04
CA ILE A 42 13.41 16.66 -3.28
C ILE A 42 13.63 16.45 -1.78
N LEU A 43 14.23 15.32 -1.39
CA LEU A 43 14.49 15.02 0.01
C LEU A 43 15.57 15.92 0.60
N GLY A 44 16.57 16.31 -0.19
CA GLY A 44 17.56 17.33 0.21
C GLY A 44 16.92 18.68 0.48
N ALA A 45 15.97 19.11 -0.34
CA ALA A 45 15.21 20.33 -0.13
C ALA A 45 14.34 20.26 1.14
N ILE A 46 13.63 19.15 1.36
CA ILE A 46 12.84 18.93 2.59
C ILE A 46 13.78 18.96 3.82
N ASN A 47 14.87 18.21 3.79
CA ASN A 47 15.84 18.17 4.88
C ASN A 47 16.33 19.58 5.25
N LYS A 48 16.63 20.39 4.25
CA LYS A 48 17.06 21.78 4.46
C LYS A 48 15.94 22.68 5.00
N ASN A 49 14.74 22.60 4.40
CA ASN A 49 13.67 23.58 4.66
C ASN A 49 12.85 23.24 5.91
N VAL A 50 12.75 21.97 6.27
CA VAL A 50 11.89 21.47 7.35
C VAL A 50 12.70 20.89 8.51
N ASN A 51 13.87 20.30 8.23
CA ASN A 51 14.66 19.54 9.20
C ASN A 51 16.03 20.19 9.53
N GLU A 52 16.27 21.42 9.13
CA GLU A 52 17.54 22.14 9.39
C GLU A 52 18.80 21.35 8.95
N SER A 53 18.66 20.51 7.93
CA SER A 53 19.71 19.60 7.41
C SER A 53 20.25 18.59 8.44
N ARG A 54 19.45 18.17 9.42
CA ARG A 54 19.88 17.23 10.46
C ARG A 54 20.06 15.79 9.97
N ALA A 55 19.26 15.35 8.98
CA ALA A 55 19.41 14.03 8.38
C ALA A 55 20.59 13.97 7.41
N THR A 56 21.24 12.82 7.32
CA THR A 56 22.26 12.53 6.30
C THR A 56 21.65 11.72 5.18
N ILE A 57 21.71 12.24 3.95
CA ILE A 57 21.15 11.56 2.76
C ILE A 57 22.31 11.04 1.90
N LYS A 58 22.30 9.74 1.58
CA LYS A 58 23.24 9.08 0.68
C LYS A 58 22.51 8.38 -0.45
N THR A 59 23.07 8.38 -1.64
CA THR A 59 22.49 7.74 -2.84
C THR A 59 23.32 6.54 -3.29
N TYR A 60 22.64 5.48 -3.69
CA TYR A 60 23.24 4.25 -4.15
C TYR A 60 22.53 3.79 -5.43
N LEU A 61 23.24 3.83 -6.55
CA LEU A 61 22.73 3.46 -7.86
C LEU A 61 23.17 2.05 -8.25
N GLY A 62 22.24 1.27 -8.76
CA GLY A 62 22.54 -0.02 -9.38
C GLY A 62 22.67 -1.18 -8.41
N VAL A 63 22.59 -2.39 -8.96
CA VAL A 63 22.57 -3.64 -8.16
C VAL A 63 23.87 -3.84 -7.38
N GLU A 64 24.98 -3.41 -7.94
CA GLU A 64 26.31 -3.50 -7.33
C GLU A 64 26.45 -2.73 -6.02
N ASN A 65 25.65 -1.68 -5.83
CA ASN A 65 25.67 -0.86 -4.61
C ASN A 65 24.60 -1.24 -3.59
N ARG A 66 23.79 -2.28 -3.89
CA ARG A 66 22.64 -2.68 -3.03
C ARG A 66 23.08 -3.07 -1.61
N LYS A 67 24.13 -3.88 -1.48
CA LYS A 67 24.65 -4.28 -0.15
C LYS A 67 25.14 -3.09 0.67
N GLU A 68 25.79 -2.14 0.02
CA GLU A 68 26.28 -0.96 0.72
C GLU A 68 25.12 -0.05 1.17
N ALA A 69 24.08 0.07 0.34
CA ALA A 69 22.86 0.79 0.70
C ALA A 69 22.10 0.16 1.88
N LEU A 70 22.21 -1.15 2.05
CA LEU A 70 21.54 -1.91 3.12
C LEU A 70 22.38 -2.05 4.40
N ARG A 71 23.69 -1.74 4.34
CA ARG A 71 24.59 -1.97 5.44
C ARG A 71 24.14 -1.29 6.73
N ASP A 72 24.03 -2.08 7.79
CA ASP A 72 23.65 -1.66 9.14
C ASP A 72 22.29 -0.94 9.24
N ALA A 73 21.39 -1.14 8.26
CA ALA A 73 20.09 -0.51 8.26
C ALA A 73 19.18 -1.07 9.37
N ASP A 74 18.64 -0.20 10.22
CA ASP A 74 17.62 -0.55 11.21
C ASP A 74 16.27 -0.83 10.55
N PHE A 75 15.94 -0.08 9.48
CA PHE A 75 14.70 -0.19 8.73
C PHE A 75 14.98 -0.22 7.23
N VAL A 76 14.26 -1.06 6.51
CA VAL A 76 14.27 -1.07 5.05
C VAL A 76 12.83 -0.90 4.54
N VAL A 77 12.55 0.20 3.85
CA VAL A 77 11.24 0.46 3.23
C VAL A 77 11.29 0.05 1.78
N ASN A 78 10.44 -0.90 1.40
CA ASN A 78 10.38 -1.44 0.06
C ASN A 78 9.17 -0.95 -0.73
N ALA A 79 9.46 -0.27 -1.86
CA ALA A 79 8.46 0.23 -2.82
C ALA A 79 8.94 0.04 -4.27
N ILE A 80 9.56 -1.12 -4.57
CA ILE A 80 10.05 -1.44 -5.92
C ILE A 80 8.91 -1.85 -6.86
N GLN A 81 9.11 -1.65 -8.16
CA GLN A 81 8.24 -2.21 -9.19
C GLN A 81 9.11 -2.88 -10.27
N VAL A 82 9.22 -4.19 -10.21
CA VAL A 82 10.01 -4.98 -11.17
C VAL A 82 9.30 -5.02 -12.52
N GLY A 83 10.02 -4.62 -13.57
CA GLY A 83 9.52 -4.59 -14.94
C GLY A 83 8.70 -3.36 -15.33
N GLY A 84 8.45 -2.43 -14.39
CA GLY A 84 7.81 -1.14 -14.66
C GLY A 84 6.38 -1.23 -15.20
N TYR A 85 5.87 -0.08 -15.64
CA TYR A 85 4.58 -0.01 -16.34
C TYR A 85 4.73 -0.63 -17.75
N ASP A 86 5.66 -0.12 -18.54
CA ASP A 86 6.04 -0.68 -19.83
C ASP A 86 7.38 -1.45 -19.67
N PRO A 87 7.47 -2.72 -20.07
CA PRO A 87 6.42 -3.52 -20.75
C PRO A 87 5.55 -4.36 -19.80
N CYS A 88 5.92 -4.52 -18.52
CA CYS A 88 5.39 -5.64 -17.73
C CYS A 88 3.94 -5.45 -17.29
N THR A 89 3.55 -4.28 -16.80
CA THR A 89 2.15 -4.04 -16.42
C THR A 89 1.23 -4.12 -17.66
N ILE A 90 1.65 -3.58 -18.81
CA ILE A 90 0.90 -3.70 -20.06
C ILE A 90 0.71 -5.19 -20.41
N THR A 91 1.77 -5.98 -20.34
CA THR A 91 1.74 -7.42 -20.62
C THR A 91 0.81 -8.18 -19.68
N ASP A 92 0.80 -7.83 -18.38
CA ASP A 92 -0.06 -8.43 -17.37
C ASP A 92 -1.57 -8.18 -17.63
N PHE A 93 -1.91 -7.17 -18.44
CA PHE A 93 -3.27 -6.92 -18.92
C PHE A 93 -3.54 -7.57 -20.30
N GLU A 94 -2.64 -7.41 -21.26
CA GLU A 94 -2.87 -7.81 -22.65
C GLU A 94 -2.86 -9.34 -22.84
N ILE A 95 -2.05 -10.08 -22.10
CA ILE A 95 -2.03 -11.54 -22.19
C ILE A 95 -3.36 -12.14 -21.68
N PRO A 96 -3.85 -11.83 -20.47
CA PRO A 96 -5.13 -12.33 -20.00
C PRO A 96 -6.31 -12.01 -20.90
N LYS A 97 -6.33 -10.83 -21.53
CA LYS A 97 -7.37 -10.45 -22.50
C LYS A 97 -7.49 -11.43 -23.67
N LYS A 98 -6.39 -12.01 -24.15
CA LYS A 98 -6.39 -13.02 -25.21
C LYS A 98 -7.16 -14.29 -24.83
N TYR A 99 -7.29 -14.52 -23.53
CA TYR A 99 -8.04 -15.66 -22.95
C TYR A 99 -9.42 -15.27 -22.39
N GLY A 100 -9.88 -14.07 -22.73
CA GLY A 100 -11.17 -13.56 -22.26
C GLY A 100 -11.21 -13.11 -20.79
N LEU A 101 -10.06 -12.95 -20.15
CA LEU A 101 -9.94 -12.48 -18.77
C LEU A 101 -9.72 -10.97 -18.76
N ARG A 102 -10.70 -10.25 -18.24
CA ARG A 102 -10.61 -8.80 -18.10
C ARG A 102 -10.29 -8.43 -16.65
N GLN A 103 -9.49 -7.41 -16.48
CA GLN A 103 -9.00 -6.95 -15.18
C GLN A 103 -9.21 -5.44 -15.04
N THR A 104 -9.16 -4.95 -13.81
CA THR A 104 -9.25 -3.53 -13.46
C THR A 104 -7.89 -2.98 -13.04
N ILE A 105 -7.27 -3.56 -12.02
CA ILE A 105 -5.98 -3.12 -11.44
C ILE A 105 -4.86 -4.14 -11.67
N ALA A 106 -5.13 -5.42 -11.54
CA ALA A 106 -4.22 -6.53 -11.87
C ALA A 106 -2.86 -6.53 -11.13
N ASP A 107 -2.78 -5.95 -9.94
CA ASP A 107 -1.50 -5.76 -9.23
C ASP A 107 -1.36 -6.59 -7.95
N THR A 108 -2.43 -7.21 -7.45
CA THR A 108 -2.43 -7.87 -6.15
C THR A 108 -2.95 -9.30 -6.17
N LEU A 109 -4.18 -9.52 -6.57
CA LEU A 109 -4.80 -10.86 -6.69
C LEU A 109 -5.18 -11.14 -8.14
N GLY A 110 -5.47 -12.40 -8.44
CA GLY A 110 -5.77 -12.82 -9.81
C GLY A 110 -4.52 -13.01 -10.66
N ILE A 111 -4.72 -13.17 -11.98
CA ILE A 111 -3.63 -13.59 -12.88
C ILE A 111 -2.52 -12.53 -13.02
N GLY A 112 -2.89 -11.25 -13.11
CA GLY A 112 -1.91 -10.17 -13.18
C GLY A 112 -1.06 -10.08 -11.92
N GLY A 113 -1.68 -10.19 -10.74
CA GLY A 113 -0.99 -10.24 -9.46
C GLY A 113 -0.04 -11.44 -9.35
N ILE A 114 -0.48 -12.64 -9.79
CA ILE A 114 0.38 -13.84 -9.81
C ILE A 114 1.61 -13.63 -10.68
N MET A 115 1.44 -13.14 -11.90
CA MET A 115 2.57 -12.88 -12.83
C MET A 115 3.53 -11.83 -12.27
N ARG A 116 2.99 -10.78 -11.66
CA ARG A 116 3.79 -9.75 -11.00
C ARG A 116 4.56 -10.29 -9.79
N ALA A 117 3.95 -11.16 -8.97
CA ALA A 117 4.62 -11.82 -7.86
C ALA A 117 5.77 -12.70 -8.34
N LEU A 118 5.53 -13.56 -9.32
CA LEU A 118 6.55 -14.46 -9.88
C LEU A 118 7.75 -13.71 -10.44
N ARG A 119 7.54 -12.54 -11.01
CA ARG A 119 8.58 -11.65 -11.51
C ARG A 119 9.35 -10.93 -10.40
N THR A 120 8.67 -10.59 -9.31
CA THR A 120 9.22 -9.77 -8.22
C THR A 120 9.95 -10.60 -7.16
N ILE A 121 9.46 -11.81 -6.86
CA ILE A 121 10.05 -12.70 -5.84
C ILE A 121 11.55 -12.93 -6.02
N PRO A 122 12.09 -13.24 -7.22
CA PRO A 122 13.54 -13.43 -7.37
C PRO A 122 14.36 -12.21 -6.94
N VAL A 123 13.87 -11.00 -7.26
CA VAL A 123 14.54 -9.76 -6.85
C VAL A 123 14.45 -9.56 -5.34
N MET A 124 13.27 -9.85 -4.74
CA MET A 124 13.09 -9.78 -3.28
C MET A 124 14.01 -10.77 -2.54
N GLU A 125 14.20 -11.97 -3.10
CA GLU A 125 15.11 -12.98 -2.53
C GLU A 125 16.57 -12.49 -2.51
N GLU A 126 17.00 -11.81 -3.56
CA GLU A 126 18.35 -11.21 -3.58
C GLU A 126 18.50 -10.11 -2.51
N PHE A 127 17.48 -9.25 -2.34
CA PHE A 127 17.46 -8.28 -1.24
C PHE A 127 17.51 -8.96 0.10
N ALA A 128 16.76 -10.05 0.29
CA ALA A 128 16.75 -10.78 1.55
C ALA A 128 18.13 -11.36 1.89
N ARG A 129 18.81 -11.98 0.93
CA ARG A 129 20.16 -12.52 1.10
C ARG A 129 21.16 -11.42 1.48
N ASP A 130 21.08 -10.28 0.79
CA ASP A 130 21.95 -9.15 1.13
C ASP A 130 21.65 -8.60 2.54
N MET A 131 20.37 -8.46 2.92
CA MET A 131 19.99 -8.04 4.28
C MET A 131 20.43 -9.03 5.35
N GLU A 132 20.29 -10.34 5.11
CA GLU A 132 20.77 -11.39 6.04
C GLU A 132 22.27 -11.31 6.29
N GLU A 133 23.05 -10.80 5.32
CA GLU A 133 24.49 -10.63 5.43
C GLU A 133 24.87 -9.31 6.13
N VAL A 134 24.23 -8.18 5.77
CA VAL A 134 24.73 -6.85 6.17
C VAL A 134 23.83 -6.11 7.17
N CYS A 135 22.57 -6.53 7.37
CA CYS A 135 21.64 -5.95 8.38
C CYS A 135 20.60 -6.98 8.87
N PRO A 136 21.01 -8.11 9.46
CA PRO A 136 20.11 -9.23 9.78
C PRO A 136 19.01 -8.91 10.78
N ASN A 137 19.15 -7.83 11.54
CA ASN A 137 18.15 -7.40 12.54
C ASN A 137 17.19 -6.32 12.04
N THR A 138 17.30 -5.94 10.77
CA THR A 138 16.43 -4.90 10.17
C THR A 138 14.96 -5.27 10.25
N LEU A 139 14.11 -4.25 10.33
CA LEU A 139 12.68 -4.39 10.09
C LEU A 139 12.35 -3.99 8.65
N PHE A 140 11.91 -4.96 7.85
CA PHE A 140 11.55 -4.77 6.45
C PHE A 140 10.07 -4.40 6.32
N LEU A 141 9.80 -3.17 5.86
CA LEU A 141 8.48 -2.60 5.67
C LEU A 141 8.11 -2.67 4.18
N ASN A 142 7.24 -3.62 3.82
CA ASN A 142 6.91 -3.90 2.43
C ASN A 142 5.63 -3.22 1.98
N TYR A 143 5.72 -2.31 1.02
CA TYR A 143 4.60 -1.68 0.32
C TYR A 143 4.43 -2.18 -1.12
N THR A 144 5.39 -2.98 -1.61
CA THR A 144 5.36 -3.49 -2.98
C THR A 144 4.24 -4.50 -3.18
N ASN A 145 3.39 -4.26 -4.18
CA ASN A 145 2.36 -5.20 -4.61
C ASN A 145 2.92 -6.26 -5.58
N PRO A 146 2.38 -7.49 -5.52
CA PRO A 146 1.29 -8.01 -4.65
C PRO A 146 1.74 -8.18 -3.20
N MET A 147 1.35 -7.28 -2.33
CA MET A 147 1.92 -7.16 -0.98
C MET A 147 1.72 -8.44 -0.14
N ALA A 148 0.55 -9.06 -0.17
CA ALA A 148 0.29 -10.28 0.58
C ALA A 148 1.19 -11.45 0.14
N MET A 149 1.39 -11.63 -1.18
CA MET A 149 2.23 -12.70 -1.73
C MET A 149 3.71 -12.46 -1.41
N LEU A 150 4.19 -11.23 -1.62
CA LEU A 150 5.59 -10.87 -1.41
C LEU A 150 5.97 -10.89 0.07
N THR A 151 5.11 -10.34 0.93
CA THR A 151 5.30 -10.40 2.39
C THR A 151 5.27 -11.84 2.88
N GLY A 152 4.29 -12.64 2.40
CA GLY A 152 4.20 -14.05 2.76
C GLY A 152 5.43 -14.86 2.32
N TYR A 153 6.02 -14.53 1.16
CA TYR A 153 7.28 -15.12 0.72
C TYR A 153 8.43 -14.77 1.69
N MET A 154 8.61 -13.49 1.98
CA MET A 154 9.66 -13.02 2.89
C MET A 154 9.56 -13.67 4.26
N GLN A 155 8.37 -13.72 4.82
CA GLN A 155 8.13 -14.29 6.16
C GLN A 155 8.32 -15.80 6.24
N ARG A 156 8.12 -16.54 5.15
CA ARG A 156 8.23 -18.01 5.14
C ARG A 156 9.60 -18.53 4.72
N TYR A 157 10.28 -17.81 3.84
CA TYR A 157 11.48 -18.32 3.17
C TYR A 157 12.75 -17.53 3.47
N THR A 158 12.65 -16.47 4.28
CA THR A 158 13.80 -15.66 4.72
C THR A 158 13.80 -15.49 6.22
N LYS A 159 14.92 -15.01 6.78
CA LYS A 159 15.07 -14.71 8.21
C LYS A 159 14.75 -13.24 8.53
N ILE A 160 14.44 -12.44 7.53
CA ILE A 160 14.22 -10.99 7.69
C ILE A 160 12.84 -10.73 8.29
N ARG A 161 12.81 -9.99 9.40
CA ARG A 161 11.57 -9.53 10.04
C ARG A 161 10.82 -8.62 9.08
N THR A 162 9.67 -9.08 8.61
CA THR A 162 8.91 -8.40 7.54
C THR A 162 7.49 -8.09 7.98
N VAL A 163 7.05 -6.87 7.69
CA VAL A 163 5.66 -6.43 7.82
C VAL A 163 5.18 -5.91 6.49
N GLY A 164 4.04 -6.39 6.03
CA GLY A 164 3.38 -5.87 4.83
C GLY A 164 2.41 -4.75 5.18
N LEU A 165 2.51 -3.64 4.49
CA LEU A 165 1.80 -2.39 4.76
C LEU A 165 0.93 -1.95 3.58
N CYS A 166 -0.27 -1.46 3.88
CA CYS A 166 -1.20 -0.91 2.89
C CYS A 166 -2.10 0.15 3.49
N HIS A 167 -2.28 1.25 2.78
CA HIS A 167 -3.16 2.35 3.21
C HIS A 167 -4.63 1.96 3.29
N SER A 168 -5.07 0.96 2.51
CA SER A 168 -6.48 0.56 2.44
C SER A 168 -7.06 0.14 3.78
N VAL A 169 -6.23 -0.43 4.67
CA VAL A 169 -6.66 -0.77 6.04
C VAL A 169 -6.85 0.48 6.90
N GLN A 170 -5.93 1.45 6.78
CA GLN A 170 -5.98 2.68 7.59
C GLN A 170 -7.21 3.53 7.32
N VAL A 171 -7.62 3.61 6.05
CA VAL A 171 -8.71 4.50 5.62
C VAL A 171 -10.04 3.76 5.44
N CYS A 172 -10.10 2.46 5.72
CA CYS A 172 -11.25 1.61 5.41
C CYS A 172 -12.55 2.13 6.02
N SER A 173 -12.61 2.23 7.34
CA SER A 173 -13.81 2.67 8.06
C SER A 173 -14.12 4.15 7.86
N GLU A 174 -13.08 5.00 7.81
CA GLU A 174 -13.23 6.43 7.54
C GLU A 174 -13.93 6.65 6.19
N LYS A 175 -13.40 6.06 5.13
CA LYS A 175 -14.00 6.17 3.79
C LYS A 175 -15.39 5.57 3.68
N LEU A 176 -15.66 4.47 4.38
CA LEU A 176 -17.00 3.89 4.42
C LEU A 176 -18.00 4.87 5.06
N LEU A 177 -17.67 5.41 6.22
CA LEU A 177 -18.55 6.34 6.93
C LEU A 177 -18.78 7.64 6.15
N GLU A 178 -17.73 8.21 5.54
CA GLU A 178 -17.85 9.37 4.65
C GLU A 178 -18.79 9.10 3.48
N LYS A 179 -18.62 7.97 2.78
CA LYS A 179 -19.46 7.58 1.63
C LYS A 179 -20.92 7.37 1.99
N LEU A 180 -21.21 7.06 3.24
CA LEU A 180 -22.57 6.84 3.74
C LEU A 180 -23.16 8.06 4.48
N GLY A 181 -22.43 9.19 4.54
CA GLY A 181 -22.89 10.39 5.26
C GLY A 181 -23.02 10.14 6.77
N MET A 182 -22.00 9.46 7.34
CA MET A 182 -21.91 9.11 8.77
C MET A 182 -20.64 9.68 9.41
N GLU A 183 -20.20 10.86 8.99
CA GLU A 183 -18.97 11.52 9.47
C GLU A 183 -19.04 11.84 10.96
N ASP A 184 -20.23 12.00 11.50
CA ASP A 184 -20.47 12.19 12.93
C ASP A 184 -20.05 10.98 13.79
N LYS A 185 -19.81 9.81 13.16
CA LYS A 185 -19.34 8.57 13.79
C LYS A 185 -17.85 8.33 13.70
N LEU A 186 -17.08 9.27 13.14
CA LEU A 186 -15.64 9.10 12.94
C LEU A 186 -14.85 9.18 14.24
N GLU A 187 -15.20 10.13 15.10
CA GLU A 187 -14.48 10.36 16.35
C GLU A 187 -14.71 9.22 17.35
N GLY A 188 -13.61 8.69 17.90
CA GLY A 188 -13.67 7.65 18.94
C GLY A 188 -14.18 6.29 18.48
N ARG A 189 -14.33 6.08 17.16
CA ARG A 189 -14.74 4.79 16.61
C ARG A 189 -13.75 3.69 16.94
N ARG A 190 -14.24 2.47 17.03
CA ARG A 190 -13.44 1.25 17.20
C ARG A 190 -13.76 0.28 16.09
N GLU A 191 -12.74 -0.32 15.52
CA GLU A 191 -12.85 -1.22 14.39
C GLU A 191 -12.02 -2.49 14.57
N LEU A 192 -12.48 -3.56 13.95
CA LEU A 192 -11.73 -4.81 13.77
C LEU A 192 -11.70 -5.18 12.29
N ILE A 193 -10.49 -5.25 11.74
CA ILE A 193 -10.26 -5.68 10.35
C ILE A 193 -9.40 -6.94 10.37
N ALA A 194 -9.79 -7.95 9.59
CA ALA A 194 -9.03 -9.18 9.43
C ALA A 194 -9.09 -9.71 8.00
N GLY A 195 -8.02 -10.35 7.55
CA GLY A 195 -7.88 -10.92 6.21
C GLY A 195 -6.54 -10.60 5.58
N ILE A 196 -6.37 -10.97 4.32
CA ILE A 196 -5.17 -10.67 3.55
C ILE A 196 -5.26 -9.27 2.90
N ASN A 197 -4.11 -8.71 2.54
CA ASN A 197 -4.06 -7.44 1.81
C ASN A 197 -4.98 -7.44 0.60
N HIS A 198 -5.70 -6.35 0.46
CA HIS A 198 -6.77 -6.02 -0.47
C HIS A 198 -8.05 -6.86 -0.35
N MET A 199 -8.07 -7.90 0.50
CA MET A 199 -9.24 -8.69 0.85
C MET A 199 -9.40 -8.85 2.37
N GLY A 200 -9.04 -7.81 3.13
CA GLY A 200 -9.38 -7.71 4.55
C GLY A 200 -10.84 -7.30 4.73
N TRP A 201 -11.49 -7.87 5.75
CA TRP A 201 -12.89 -7.60 6.05
C TRP A 201 -13.00 -6.73 7.29
N LEU A 202 -13.79 -5.68 7.22
CA LEU A 202 -14.18 -4.88 8.37
C LEU A 202 -15.26 -5.65 9.13
N LEU A 203 -14.85 -6.39 10.16
CA LEU A 203 -15.73 -7.31 10.89
C LEU A 203 -16.54 -6.61 11.98
N GLU A 204 -15.97 -5.59 12.59
CA GLU A 204 -16.64 -4.79 13.62
C GLU A 204 -16.39 -3.32 13.36
N LEU A 205 -17.43 -2.52 13.58
CA LEU A 205 -17.32 -1.06 13.62
C LEU A 205 -18.30 -0.49 14.62
N HIS A 206 -17.76 0.10 15.69
CA HIS A 206 -18.53 0.68 16.78
C HIS A 206 -18.26 2.18 16.88
N ASP A 207 -19.26 2.95 17.29
CA ASP A 207 -19.07 4.36 17.64
C ASP A 207 -18.36 4.51 19.01
N LYS A 208 -18.12 5.76 19.41
CA LYS A 208 -17.46 6.09 20.69
C LYS A 208 -18.18 5.53 21.91
N ASP A 209 -19.50 5.35 21.82
CA ASP A 209 -20.36 4.86 22.89
C ASP A 209 -20.48 3.33 22.89
N GLY A 210 -19.86 2.66 21.91
CA GLY A 210 -19.85 1.20 21.78
C GLY A 210 -21.03 0.63 21.02
N ASN A 211 -21.84 1.45 20.34
CA ASN A 211 -22.94 0.96 19.52
C ASN A 211 -22.42 0.41 18.19
N ASP A 212 -22.95 -0.76 17.79
CA ASP A 212 -22.66 -1.36 16.49
C ASP A 212 -23.24 -0.49 15.36
N LEU A 213 -22.39 -0.09 14.41
CA LEU A 213 -22.77 0.74 13.27
C LEU A 213 -23.27 -0.07 12.07
N TYR A 214 -23.05 -1.38 12.02
CA TYR A 214 -23.42 -2.21 10.87
C TYR A 214 -24.93 -2.20 10.52
N PRO A 215 -25.87 -2.17 11.45
CA PRO A 215 -27.29 -2.07 11.09
C PRO A 215 -27.58 -0.86 10.21
N GLU A 216 -27.05 0.32 10.55
CA GLU A 216 -27.25 1.55 9.78
C GLU A 216 -26.43 1.55 8.48
N ILE A 217 -25.18 1.05 8.53
CA ILE A 217 -24.33 0.87 7.35
C ILE A 217 -25.04 0.02 6.27
N ARG A 218 -25.62 -1.12 6.67
CA ARG A 218 -26.35 -2.02 5.75
C ARG A 218 -27.53 -1.33 5.11
N ARG A 219 -28.30 -0.58 5.89
CA ARG A 219 -29.46 0.17 5.40
C ARG A 219 -29.03 1.23 4.38
N ARG A 220 -28.07 2.10 4.72
CA ARG A 220 -27.62 3.19 3.85
C ARG A 220 -26.90 2.67 2.60
N ALA A 221 -26.07 1.63 2.72
CA ALA A 221 -25.39 1.02 1.57
C ALA A 221 -26.40 0.43 0.56
N ALA A 222 -27.45 -0.25 1.05
CA ALA A 222 -28.48 -0.79 0.18
C ALA A 222 -29.29 0.31 -0.53
N GLU A 223 -29.64 1.38 0.18
CA GLU A 223 -30.33 2.53 -0.38
C GLU A 223 -29.49 3.23 -1.45
N LYS A 224 -28.22 3.51 -1.15
CA LYS A 224 -27.28 4.16 -2.07
C LYS A 224 -27.09 3.36 -3.35
N ASN A 225 -26.86 2.05 -3.24
CA ASN A 225 -26.72 1.17 -4.42
C ASN A 225 -28.01 1.09 -5.27
N ALA A 226 -29.17 1.29 -4.68
CA ALA A 226 -30.45 1.26 -5.39
C ALA A 226 -30.78 2.57 -6.11
N THR A 227 -30.25 3.70 -5.66
CA THR A 227 -30.68 5.03 -6.10
C THR A 227 -29.67 5.76 -6.98
N GLU A 228 -28.37 5.42 -6.90
CA GLU A 228 -27.34 6.14 -7.65
C GLU A 228 -26.19 5.22 -8.09
N LYS A 229 -25.51 5.61 -9.17
CA LYS A 229 -24.23 5.03 -9.57
C LYS A 229 -23.09 5.74 -8.83
N HIS A 230 -22.19 4.96 -8.24
CA HIS A 230 -21.02 5.48 -7.54
C HIS A 230 -19.82 4.52 -7.66
N ASP A 231 -18.68 4.90 -7.13
CA ASP A 231 -17.42 4.15 -7.24
C ASP A 231 -17.34 2.91 -6.32
N ASP A 232 -18.27 2.76 -5.37
CA ASP A 232 -18.19 1.73 -4.34
C ASP A 232 -19.30 0.66 -4.40
N MET A 233 -19.93 0.51 -5.57
CA MET A 233 -21.10 -0.37 -5.76
C MET A 233 -20.77 -1.84 -5.47
N VAL A 234 -19.58 -2.33 -5.81
CA VAL A 234 -19.19 -3.74 -5.60
C VAL A 234 -19.07 -4.07 -4.12
N ARG A 235 -18.40 -3.22 -3.33
CA ARG A 235 -18.26 -3.47 -1.89
C ARG A 235 -19.58 -3.29 -1.13
N PHE A 236 -20.47 -2.45 -1.62
CA PHE A 236 -21.82 -2.33 -1.05
C PHE A 236 -22.70 -3.56 -1.35
N GLU A 237 -22.49 -4.23 -2.50
CA GLU A 237 -23.09 -5.55 -2.73
C GLU A 237 -22.51 -6.61 -1.77
N TYR A 238 -21.24 -6.53 -1.39
CA TYR A 238 -20.71 -7.42 -0.34
C TYR A 238 -21.42 -7.18 1.00
N ILE A 239 -21.63 -5.92 1.41
CA ILE A 239 -22.40 -5.62 2.63
C ILE A 239 -23.79 -6.26 2.57
N LYS A 240 -24.46 -6.14 1.43
CA LYS A 240 -25.81 -6.69 1.23
C LYS A 240 -25.87 -8.22 1.30
N HIS A 241 -24.92 -8.90 0.68
CA HIS A 241 -24.95 -10.36 0.51
C HIS A 241 -24.12 -11.13 1.53
N LEU A 242 -23.01 -10.55 2.00
CA LEU A 242 -22.08 -11.16 2.94
C LEU A 242 -22.13 -10.53 4.33
N GLY A 243 -22.77 -9.38 4.47
CA GLY A 243 -22.97 -8.69 5.74
C GLY A 243 -21.83 -7.75 6.14
N TYR A 244 -20.70 -7.75 5.43
CA TYR A 244 -19.48 -7.02 5.80
C TYR A 244 -18.91 -6.21 4.64
N TYR A 245 -18.20 -5.14 5.00
CA TYR A 245 -17.42 -4.34 4.07
C TYR A 245 -16.00 -4.88 3.93
N CYS A 246 -15.39 -4.71 2.76
CA CYS A 246 -14.05 -5.18 2.46
C CYS A 246 -13.09 -3.99 2.32
N THR A 247 -11.82 -4.20 2.69
CA THR A 247 -10.75 -3.23 2.41
C THR A 247 -10.53 -3.08 0.91
N GLU A 248 -9.83 -2.04 0.53
CA GLU A 248 -9.53 -1.67 -0.84
C GLU A 248 -10.75 -1.20 -1.64
N SER A 249 -10.54 -0.80 -2.88
CA SER A 249 -11.60 -0.23 -3.72
C SER A 249 -12.50 -1.28 -4.35
N SER A 250 -13.65 -0.84 -4.85
CA SER A 250 -14.57 -1.72 -5.59
C SER A 250 -13.98 -2.24 -6.89
N GLU A 251 -13.07 -1.49 -7.54
CA GLU A 251 -12.36 -1.94 -8.73
C GLU A 251 -11.54 -3.20 -8.45
N HIS A 252 -10.71 -3.17 -7.39
CA HIS A 252 -9.93 -4.34 -6.96
C HIS A 252 -10.85 -5.52 -6.64
N ASN A 253 -11.87 -5.27 -5.83
CA ASN A 253 -12.78 -6.32 -5.40
C ASN A 253 -13.61 -6.92 -6.54
N ALA A 254 -13.88 -6.16 -7.60
CA ALA A 254 -14.59 -6.66 -8.78
C ALA A 254 -13.80 -7.75 -9.53
N GLU A 255 -12.46 -7.66 -9.56
CA GLU A 255 -11.62 -8.64 -10.29
C GLU A 255 -11.15 -9.83 -9.43
N TYR A 256 -11.24 -9.74 -8.09
CA TYR A 256 -10.73 -10.78 -7.19
C TYR A 256 -11.61 -12.02 -7.08
N ASN A 257 -12.77 -12.00 -7.66
CA ASN A 257 -13.73 -13.10 -7.62
C ASN A 257 -14.54 -13.20 -8.93
N PRO A 258 -15.16 -14.35 -9.21
CA PRO A 258 -15.92 -14.55 -10.44
C PRO A 258 -17.34 -14.01 -10.38
N LEU A 259 -17.67 -13.08 -9.49
CA LEU A 259 -19.06 -12.62 -9.29
C LEU A 259 -19.44 -11.49 -10.23
N PHE A 260 -18.52 -10.59 -10.59
CA PHE A 260 -18.83 -9.34 -11.28
C PHE A 260 -18.34 -9.30 -12.73
N ILE A 261 -17.06 -9.62 -12.99
CA ILE A 261 -16.49 -9.57 -14.33
C ILE A 261 -16.67 -10.93 -15.00
N LYS A 262 -17.75 -11.07 -15.79
CA LYS A 262 -18.11 -12.31 -16.47
C LYS A 262 -18.39 -12.08 -17.94
N SER A 263 -17.79 -12.87 -18.81
CA SER A 263 -18.09 -12.83 -20.25
C SER A 263 -19.54 -13.18 -20.56
N ARG A 264 -20.17 -14.04 -19.75
CA ARG A 264 -21.57 -14.45 -19.89
C ARG A 264 -22.58 -13.36 -19.51
N TYR A 265 -22.18 -12.42 -18.63
CA TYR A 265 -23.03 -11.36 -18.09
C TYR A 265 -22.31 -10.00 -18.18
N PRO A 266 -22.02 -9.51 -19.41
CA PRO A 266 -21.24 -8.28 -19.60
C PRO A 266 -21.92 -7.03 -19.04
N GLU A 267 -23.26 -7.05 -18.92
CA GLU A 267 -24.06 -5.96 -18.34
C GLU A 267 -23.73 -5.67 -16.87
N MET A 268 -23.14 -6.64 -16.17
CA MET A 268 -22.72 -6.46 -14.76
C MET A 268 -21.62 -5.40 -14.63
N ILE A 269 -20.77 -5.24 -15.64
CA ILE A 269 -19.68 -4.26 -15.65
C ILE A 269 -20.27 -2.84 -15.61
N GLU A 270 -21.27 -2.57 -16.45
CA GLU A 270 -21.95 -1.27 -16.46
C GLU A 270 -22.82 -1.09 -15.22
N LYS A 271 -23.56 -2.15 -14.82
CA LYS A 271 -24.44 -2.12 -13.64
C LYS A 271 -23.71 -1.71 -12.37
N TYR A 272 -22.53 -2.25 -12.14
CA TYR A 272 -21.74 -1.99 -10.93
C TYR A 272 -20.61 -0.98 -11.12
N ASN A 273 -20.66 -0.21 -12.22
CA ASN A 273 -19.70 0.85 -12.52
C ASN A 273 -18.23 0.38 -12.43
N ILE A 274 -17.91 -0.75 -13.05
CA ILE A 274 -16.60 -1.37 -12.97
C ILE A 274 -15.67 -0.82 -14.06
N PRO A 275 -14.59 -0.09 -13.72
CA PRO A 275 -13.68 0.49 -14.70
C PRO A 275 -12.64 -0.55 -15.14
N LEU A 276 -12.91 -1.27 -16.23
CA LEU A 276 -11.91 -2.15 -16.81
C LEU A 276 -10.69 -1.39 -17.30
N ASP A 277 -9.50 -2.01 -17.18
CA ASP A 277 -8.22 -1.41 -17.57
C ASP A 277 -7.88 -0.09 -16.82
N GLU A 278 -8.36 0.06 -15.60
CA GLU A 278 -8.21 1.27 -14.80
C GLU A 278 -6.74 1.56 -14.45
N TYR A 279 -5.97 0.55 -14.05
CA TYR A 279 -4.58 0.76 -13.65
C TYR A 279 -3.68 1.25 -14.79
N PRO A 280 -3.73 0.70 -16.01
CA PRO A 280 -3.04 1.28 -17.17
C PRO A 280 -3.38 2.75 -17.40
N ARG A 281 -4.67 3.13 -17.27
CA ARG A 281 -5.09 4.53 -17.39
C ARG A 281 -4.46 5.41 -16.31
N ARG A 282 -4.51 4.97 -15.05
CA ARG A 282 -3.89 5.68 -13.92
C ARG A 282 -2.38 5.82 -14.09
N CYS A 283 -1.69 4.79 -14.56
CA CYS A 283 -0.25 4.86 -14.81
C CYS A 283 0.11 5.95 -15.83
N VAL A 284 -0.63 6.04 -16.94
CA VAL A 284 -0.40 7.09 -17.95
C VAL A 284 -0.64 8.48 -17.39
N GLU A 285 -1.71 8.66 -16.61
CA GLU A 285 -2.03 9.94 -15.97
C GLU A 285 -0.97 10.34 -14.93
N GLN A 286 -0.51 9.39 -14.11
CA GLN A 286 0.53 9.64 -13.10
C GLN A 286 1.88 9.99 -13.74
N ILE A 287 2.27 9.31 -14.82
CA ILE A 287 3.51 9.63 -15.54
C ILE A 287 3.45 11.08 -16.07
N LYS A 288 2.35 11.46 -16.74
CA LYS A 288 2.17 12.84 -17.23
C LYS A 288 2.09 13.88 -16.11
N GLY A 289 1.41 13.55 -15.01
CA GLY A 289 1.30 14.42 -13.85
C GLY A 289 2.65 14.65 -13.19
N TRP A 290 3.45 13.60 -13.08
CA TRP A 290 4.80 13.65 -12.51
C TRP A 290 5.75 14.55 -13.32
N GLU A 291 5.74 14.45 -14.64
CA GLU A 291 6.58 15.31 -15.50
C GLU A 291 6.38 16.80 -15.20
N LYS A 292 5.11 17.21 -15.03
CA LYS A 292 4.76 18.59 -14.67
C LYS A 292 5.17 18.95 -13.23
N GLU A 293 4.84 18.10 -12.26
CA GLU A 293 5.18 18.32 -10.85
C GLU A 293 6.70 18.43 -10.66
N ARG A 294 7.46 17.57 -11.33
CA ARG A 294 8.92 17.59 -11.34
C ARG A 294 9.48 18.93 -11.80
N GLU A 295 8.96 19.45 -12.92
CA GLU A 295 9.38 20.76 -13.41
C GLU A 295 9.11 21.88 -12.42
N ASP A 296 7.95 21.88 -11.79
CA ASP A 296 7.56 22.91 -10.81
C ASP A 296 8.45 22.83 -9.56
N ILE A 297 8.72 21.63 -9.05
CA ILE A 297 9.61 21.40 -7.89
C ILE A 297 11.04 21.87 -8.18
N LEU A 298 11.59 21.53 -9.35
CA LEU A 298 12.95 21.89 -9.74
C LEU A 298 13.12 23.41 -9.95
N LYS A 299 12.07 24.10 -10.37
CA LYS A 299 12.10 25.57 -10.59
C LYS A 299 12.03 26.37 -9.28
N ASP A 300 11.24 25.95 -8.31
CA ASP A 300 10.87 26.78 -7.17
C ASP A 300 11.72 26.49 -5.92
N GLY A 301 12.33 25.31 -5.79
CA GLY A 301 13.19 24.93 -4.66
C GLY A 301 12.53 25.01 -3.27
N LYS A 302 11.25 25.41 -3.23
CA LYS A 302 10.46 25.59 -2.01
C LYS A 302 9.64 24.34 -1.71
N VAL A 303 10.32 23.19 -1.59
CA VAL A 303 9.66 21.98 -1.17
C VAL A 303 9.48 22.06 0.35
N THR A 304 8.21 22.05 0.78
CA THR A 304 7.83 21.88 2.18
C THR A 304 7.22 20.50 2.39
N HIS A 305 7.22 20.03 3.61
CA HIS A 305 6.56 18.79 4.00
C HIS A 305 5.94 18.94 5.38
N GLU A 306 4.74 18.42 5.54
CA GLU A 306 4.08 18.24 6.82
C GLU A 306 3.90 16.74 7.04
N ARG A 307 4.05 16.28 8.29
CA ARG A 307 3.91 14.87 8.61
C ARG A 307 2.55 14.35 8.16
N SER A 308 2.57 13.37 7.29
CA SER A 308 1.39 12.75 6.71
C SER A 308 0.79 11.67 7.64
N LYS A 309 -0.23 10.97 7.16
CA LYS A 309 -0.77 9.78 7.83
C LYS A 309 -0.02 8.50 7.42
N GLU A 310 1.16 8.60 6.76
CA GLU A 310 1.95 7.45 6.31
C GLU A 310 2.54 6.70 7.50
N TYR A 311 2.02 5.50 7.75
CA TYR A 311 2.29 4.81 9.00
C TYR A 311 3.66 4.14 9.12
N ALA A 312 4.47 4.06 8.04
CA ALA A 312 5.85 3.60 8.15
C ALA A 312 6.66 4.45 9.13
N SER A 313 6.53 5.77 9.08
CA SER A 313 7.23 6.67 10.00
C SER A 313 6.78 6.48 11.46
N TYR A 314 5.50 6.21 11.69
CA TYR A 314 4.98 5.92 13.03
C TYR A 314 5.45 4.56 13.56
N ILE A 315 5.61 3.55 12.70
CA ILE A 315 6.17 2.25 13.07
C ILE A 315 7.64 2.42 13.47
N MET A 316 8.42 3.14 12.67
CA MET A 316 9.83 3.41 12.97
C MET A 316 9.97 4.19 14.27
N GLU A 317 9.18 5.24 14.49
CA GLU A 317 9.15 5.99 15.74
C GLU A 317 8.80 5.10 16.93
N ALA A 318 7.77 4.24 16.81
CA ALA A 318 7.37 3.32 17.87
C ALA A 318 8.50 2.35 18.26
N VAL A 319 9.21 1.82 17.28
CA VAL A 319 10.37 0.92 17.51
C VAL A 319 11.51 1.65 18.20
N VAL A 320 11.84 2.87 17.75
CA VAL A 320 12.95 3.66 18.30
C VAL A 320 12.64 4.17 19.70
N THR A 321 11.42 4.61 19.95
CA THR A 321 11.01 5.21 21.24
C THR A 321 10.53 4.19 22.28
N GLY A 322 10.12 2.99 21.83
CA GLY A 322 9.45 1.99 22.66
C GLY A 322 7.99 2.32 22.96
N ASN A 323 7.42 3.36 22.36
CA ASN A 323 6.02 3.71 22.52
C ASN A 323 5.14 2.88 21.59
N PRO A 324 4.15 2.11 22.10
CA PRO A 324 3.33 1.24 21.25
C PRO A 324 2.52 2.03 20.23
N TYR A 325 2.49 1.54 18.98
CA TYR A 325 1.66 2.07 17.92
C TYR A 325 0.87 0.94 17.25
N LYS A 326 -0.46 1.04 17.22
CA LYS A 326 -1.34 0.03 16.64
C LYS A 326 -1.46 0.21 15.13
N ILE A 327 -1.17 -0.85 14.39
CA ILE A 327 -1.24 -0.84 12.92
C ILE A 327 -2.14 -1.94 12.36
N GLY A 328 -2.56 -1.76 11.11
CA GLY A 328 -3.08 -2.80 10.23
C GLY A 328 -1.99 -3.30 9.31
N GLY A 329 -1.33 -4.40 9.63
CA GLY A 329 -0.22 -4.94 8.83
C GLY A 329 -0.38 -6.44 8.52
N ASN A 330 0.17 -6.89 7.40
CA ASN A 330 0.29 -8.32 7.10
C ASN A 330 1.50 -8.89 7.84
N VAL A 331 1.22 -9.72 8.83
CA VAL A 331 2.22 -10.40 9.66
C VAL A 331 2.05 -11.91 9.58
N LEU A 332 3.07 -12.67 9.97
CA LEU A 332 2.97 -14.12 10.04
C LEU A 332 1.95 -14.50 11.13
N ASN A 333 0.86 -15.13 10.72
CA ASN A 333 -0.17 -15.57 11.64
C ASN A 333 0.17 -16.94 12.22
N LEU A 334 0.87 -16.96 13.34
CA LEU A 334 1.24 -18.19 14.04
C LEU A 334 0.05 -18.86 14.75
N SER A 335 -1.05 -18.13 14.99
CA SER A 335 -2.25 -18.69 15.62
C SER A 335 -3.12 -19.51 14.67
N LEU A 336 -3.01 -19.32 13.36
CA LEU A 336 -3.72 -20.12 12.34
C LEU A 336 -3.26 -21.58 12.26
N ILE A 337 -2.20 -21.95 12.92
CA ILE A 337 -1.85 -23.39 13.12
C ILE A 337 -3.01 -24.13 13.81
N HIS A 338 -3.88 -23.43 14.50
CA HIS A 338 -5.04 -23.95 15.21
C HIS A 338 -6.42 -23.55 14.62
N ILE A 339 -6.47 -23.06 13.40
CA ILE A 339 -7.66 -22.96 12.50
C ILE A 339 -8.78 -22.01 12.90
N SER A 340 -8.73 -21.17 13.89
CA SER A 340 -9.99 -20.57 14.32
C SER A 340 -10.05 -19.07 14.56
N GLU A 341 -9.00 -18.29 14.28
CA GLU A 341 -9.12 -16.86 14.47
C GLU A 341 -8.58 -16.04 13.29
N PRO A 342 -9.30 -14.97 12.90
CA PRO A 342 -8.82 -14.01 11.90
C PRO A 342 -7.51 -13.38 12.37
N THR A 343 -6.67 -13.00 11.43
CA THR A 343 -5.39 -12.35 11.67
C THR A 343 -5.59 -11.16 12.62
N ARG A 344 -5.25 -11.36 13.87
CA ARG A 344 -5.27 -10.29 14.85
C ARG A 344 -4.05 -9.43 14.57
N LEU A 345 -4.28 -8.15 14.36
CA LEU A 345 -3.23 -7.17 14.20
C LEU A 345 -2.61 -6.94 15.57
N ASP A 346 -1.51 -7.62 15.85
CA ASP A 346 -0.83 -7.43 17.11
C ASP A 346 0.00 -6.15 17.08
N VAL A 347 0.07 -5.53 18.23
CA VAL A 347 0.82 -4.31 18.49
C VAL A 347 2.31 -4.61 18.32
N ILE A 348 2.99 -3.82 17.49
CA ILE A 348 4.46 -3.75 17.48
C ILE A 348 4.92 -2.77 18.53
#